data_364010849f4075dfd7c0521dccaa0c4e
#
_entry.id   364010849f4075dfd7c0521dccaa0c4e
#
_cell.length_a   1.000
_cell.length_b   1.000
_cell.length_c   1.000
_cell.angle_alpha   90.00
_cell.angle_beta   90.00
_cell.angle_gamma   90.00
#
_symmetry.space_group_name_H-M   'P 1'
#
loop_
_entity.id
_entity.type
_entity.pdbx_description
1 polymer ?
#
loop_
_entity_poly.entity_id
_entity_poly.type
_entity_poly.pdbx_seq_one_letter_code
_entity_poly.pdbx_strand_id
1 'polypeptide(L)'
;MAKYLDPKADLTFKKVFGEHPNLVASLLNSLLPLPAGEEIADIEYMSPERVPRTSIGKNSIVDVFCKTKDGRKFIVEMQMCWTADFKDRALFNSAKVYVDQLEHAEDFSLLRPVYSLNLVDAVFEKDVPEFIHHYKVVHEKYTDRLIEGFHIVFVELPKFKPQSIAERRMAVLWLRFLTEINKTTERVPDEFMESSEISQAVKLVEESAYTREQLMGYDLFWDAVRVAKTLASAPERSYKAGLKEGKLETARKMKGKGFSAADIADLTGLAVDEIEKL
;
A
#
# COMPACT_ATOMS: atom_id res chain seq x y z
N MET A 1 -28.18 -13.51 -0.54
CA MET A 1 -27.11 -12.87 0.24
C MET A 1 -26.39 -11.91 -0.68
N ALA A 2 -26.05 -10.71 -0.20
CA ALA A 2 -25.23 -9.79 -0.97
C ALA A 2 -23.84 -10.42 -1.16
N LYS A 3 -23.26 -10.25 -2.34
CA LYS A 3 -21.87 -10.60 -2.64
C LYS A 3 -21.07 -9.32 -2.73
N TYR A 4 -19.86 -9.34 -2.24
CA TYR A 4 -19.00 -8.17 -2.21
C TYR A 4 -17.75 -8.42 -3.06
N LEU A 5 -17.24 -7.34 -3.66
CA LEU A 5 -15.95 -7.32 -4.33
C LEU A 5 -14.90 -6.78 -3.37
N ASP A 6 -13.65 -7.20 -3.53
CA ASP A 6 -12.54 -6.71 -2.73
C ASP A 6 -12.28 -5.21 -3.06
N PRO A 7 -12.34 -4.31 -2.07
CA PRO A 7 -12.17 -2.87 -2.28
C PRO A 7 -10.75 -2.47 -2.72
N LYS A 8 -9.77 -3.37 -2.62
CA LYS A 8 -8.39 -3.14 -3.07
C LYS A 8 -8.20 -3.32 -4.57
N ALA A 9 -9.15 -3.92 -5.30
CA ALA A 9 -9.04 -4.04 -6.74
C ALA A 9 -9.17 -2.66 -7.41
N ASP A 10 -8.43 -2.44 -8.50
CA ASP A 10 -8.39 -1.16 -9.21
C ASP A 10 -9.79 -0.61 -9.52
N LEU A 11 -10.67 -1.46 -10.03
CA LEU A 11 -12.05 -1.11 -10.35
C LEU A 11 -12.84 -0.60 -9.14
N THR A 12 -12.82 -1.34 -8.03
CA THR A 12 -13.57 -1.02 -6.81
C THR A 12 -12.94 0.15 -6.07
N PHE A 13 -11.61 0.21 -6.03
CA PHE A 13 -10.87 1.29 -5.40
C PHE A 13 -11.17 2.63 -6.07
N LYS A 14 -11.10 2.68 -7.39
CA LYS A 14 -11.44 3.89 -8.17
C LYS A 14 -12.91 4.27 -8.03
N LYS A 15 -13.82 3.29 -8.01
CA LYS A 15 -15.25 3.57 -7.79
C LYS A 15 -15.52 4.17 -6.41
N VAL A 16 -14.87 3.66 -5.35
CA VAL A 16 -15.06 4.18 -3.99
C VAL A 16 -14.35 5.52 -3.79
N PHE A 17 -13.07 5.62 -4.16
CA PHE A 17 -12.24 6.77 -3.81
C PHE A 17 -11.97 7.73 -4.97
N GLY A 18 -12.17 7.31 -6.21
CA GLY A 18 -12.00 8.13 -7.40
C GLY A 18 -13.26 8.84 -7.87
N GLU A 19 -14.46 8.40 -7.41
CA GLU A 19 -15.73 8.96 -7.83
C GLU A 19 -16.50 9.65 -6.69
N HIS A 20 -16.08 9.48 -5.42
CA HIS A 20 -16.81 9.96 -4.24
C HIS A 20 -15.90 10.84 -3.36
N PRO A 21 -15.93 12.18 -3.55
CA PRO A 21 -15.06 13.13 -2.84
C PRO A 21 -15.14 13.05 -1.32
N ASN A 22 -16.34 12.81 -0.77
CA ASN A 22 -16.56 12.66 0.67
C ASN A 22 -15.82 11.41 1.24
N LEU A 23 -15.78 10.32 0.48
CA LEU A 23 -15.13 9.08 0.94
C LEU A 23 -13.62 9.21 0.93
N VAL A 24 -13.03 9.76 -0.13
CA VAL A 24 -11.58 9.99 -0.17
C VAL A 24 -11.15 11.05 0.85
N ALA A 25 -11.94 12.10 1.09
CA ALA A 25 -11.66 13.09 2.14
C ALA A 25 -11.67 12.43 3.53
N SER A 26 -12.65 11.57 3.82
CA SER A 26 -12.73 10.81 5.07
C SER A 26 -11.53 9.87 5.27
N LEU A 27 -11.12 9.14 4.21
CA LEU A 27 -9.93 8.29 4.23
C LEU A 27 -8.66 9.11 4.53
N LEU A 28 -8.45 10.20 3.80
CA LEU A 28 -7.27 11.07 3.95
C LEU A 28 -7.21 11.71 5.34
N ASN A 29 -8.32 12.26 5.84
CA ASN A 29 -8.41 12.85 7.18
C ASN A 29 -8.11 11.82 8.29
N SER A 30 -8.42 10.56 8.06
CA SER A 30 -8.20 9.51 9.04
C SER A 30 -6.76 8.98 9.09
N LEU A 31 -6.04 8.97 7.95
CA LEU A 31 -4.74 8.33 7.83
C LEU A 31 -3.57 9.30 7.66
N LEU A 32 -3.81 10.51 7.18
CA LEU A 32 -2.75 11.51 7.03
C LEU A 32 -2.50 12.29 8.32
N PRO A 33 -1.25 12.72 8.57
CA PRO A 33 -0.87 13.54 9.72
C PRO A 33 -1.19 15.02 9.44
N LEU A 34 -2.46 15.34 9.20
CA LEU A 34 -2.87 16.72 8.98
C LEU A 34 -2.84 17.52 10.30
N PRO A 35 -2.40 18.79 10.26
CA PRO A 35 -2.50 19.66 11.43
C PRO A 35 -3.95 19.81 11.92
N ALA A 36 -4.13 20.01 13.22
CA ALA A 36 -5.44 20.24 13.80
C ALA A 36 -6.07 21.52 13.22
N GLY A 37 -7.32 21.42 12.77
CA GLY A 37 -8.04 22.52 12.12
C GLY A 37 -7.77 22.65 10.61
N GLU A 38 -6.96 21.77 10.05
CA GLU A 38 -6.65 21.71 8.62
C GLU A 38 -7.27 20.45 7.94
N GLU A 39 -8.34 19.94 8.53
CA GLU A 39 -9.07 18.80 7.96
C GLU A 39 -9.58 19.14 6.56
N ILE A 40 -9.60 18.13 5.71
CA ILE A 40 -10.09 18.23 4.33
C ILE A 40 -11.61 18.26 4.37
N ALA A 41 -12.20 19.39 4.01
CA ALA A 41 -13.66 19.55 3.91
C ALA A 41 -14.15 19.26 2.49
N ASP A 42 -13.47 19.80 1.48
CA ASP A 42 -13.84 19.69 0.08
C ASP A 42 -12.67 19.23 -0.79
N ILE A 43 -12.97 18.37 -1.76
CA ILE A 43 -12.01 17.86 -2.73
C ILE A 43 -12.50 18.06 -4.14
N GLU A 44 -11.60 18.48 -5.03
CA GLU A 44 -11.77 18.48 -6.49
C GLU A 44 -10.83 17.42 -7.08
N TYR A 45 -11.37 16.48 -7.86
CA TYR A 45 -10.55 15.51 -8.59
C TYR A 45 -9.78 16.17 -9.72
N MET A 46 -8.57 15.68 -9.92
CA MET A 46 -7.70 16.06 -11.03
C MET A 46 -7.43 14.84 -11.92
N SER A 47 -6.98 15.07 -13.16
CA SER A 47 -6.61 13.97 -14.04
C SER A 47 -5.54 13.11 -13.38
N PRO A 48 -5.77 11.78 -13.25
CA PRO A 48 -4.79 10.87 -12.70
C PRO A 48 -3.59 10.67 -13.65
N GLU A 49 -3.75 10.96 -14.94
CA GLU A 49 -2.68 10.88 -15.92
C GLU A 49 -1.82 12.14 -15.89
N ARG A 50 -0.51 11.94 -15.73
CA ARG A 50 0.48 13.00 -15.74
C ARG A 50 1.30 12.91 -17.02
N VAL A 51 0.80 13.57 -18.08
CA VAL A 51 1.53 13.68 -19.34
C VAL A 51 2.77 14.56 -19.13
N PRO A 52 3.97 14.11 -19.55
CA PRO A 52 5.17 14.92 -19.40
C PRO A 52 5.03 16.22 -20.20
N ARG A 53 5.58 17.32 -19.67
CA ARG A 53 5.67 18.59 -20.40
C ARG A 53 6.59 18.51 -21.64
N THR A 54 7.42 17.46 -21.72
CA THR A 54 8.31 17.20 -22.84
C THR A 54 8.11 15.77 -23.34
N SER A 55 8.36 15.53 -24.63
CA SER A 55 8.25 14.20 -25.26
C SER A 55 9.21 13.14 -24.69
N ILE A 56 10.21 13.54 -23.90
CA ILE A 56 11.22 12.66 -23.30
C ILE A 56 10.85 12.30 -21.84
N GLY A 57 9.87 13.00 -21.23
CA GLY A 57 9.47 12.78 -19.84
C GLY A 57 8.72 11.47 -19.64
N LYS A 58 8.91 10.83 -18.48
CA LYS A 58 8.19 9.60 -18.11
C LYS A 58 6.74 9.92 -17.73
N ASN A 59 5.78 9.22 -18.33
CA ASN A 59 4.38 9.26 -17.89
C ASN A 59 4.25 8.70 -16.49
N SER A 60 3.31 9.27 -15.75
CA SER A 60 2.94 8.83 -14.41
C SER A 60 1.43 8.77 -14.32
N ILE A 61 0.90 7.64 -13.87
CA ILE A 61 -0.52 7.43 -13.60
C ILE A 61 -0.62 7.08 -12.13
N VAL A 62 -1.54 7.74 -11.43
CA VAL A 62 -1.86 7.48 -10.03
C VAL A 62 -3.33 7.05 -9.92
N ASP A 63 -3.70 6.31 -8.87
CA ASP A 63 -5.07 5.79 -8.77
C ASP A 63 -6.08 6.91 -8.51
N VAL A 64 -5.79 7.79 -7.55
CA VAL A 64 -6.60 8.98 -7.25
C VAL A 64 -5.70 10.19 -7.08
N PHE A 65 -6.06 11.28 -7.76
CA PHE A 65 -5.39 12.56 -7.62
C PHE A 65 -6.43 13.67 -7.40
N CYS A 66 -6.25 14.45 -6.35
CA CYS A 66 -7.17 15.49 -5.97
C CYS A 66 -6.49 16.68 -5.30
N LYS A 67 -7.20 17.80 -5.22
CA LYS A 67 -6.78 19.02 -4.55
C LYS A 67 -7.88 19.59 -3.67
N THR A 68 -7.51 20.35 -2.67
CA THR A 68 -8.41 21.19 -1.87
C THR A 68 -8.49 22.62 -2.41
N LYS A 69 -9.44 23.39 -1.92
CA LYS A 69 -9.61 24.82 -2.32
C LYS A 69 -8.39 25.68 -1.95
N ASP A 70 -7.68 25.35 -0.88
CA ASP A 70 -6.43 26.01 -0.46
C ASP A 70 -5.19 25.59 -1.26
N GLY A 71 -5.37 24.68 -2.23
CA GLY A 71 -4.36 24.28 -3.19
C GLY A 71 -3.48 23.09 -2.78
N ARG A 72 -3.66 22.50 -1.58
CA ARG A 72 -2.96 21.27 -1.20
C ARG A 72 -3.30 20.14 -2.18
N LYS A 73 -2.32 19.31 -2.52
CA LYS A 73 -2.44 18.22 -3.47
C LYS A 73 -2.37 16.87 -2.75
N PHE A 74 -3.22 15.94 -3.16
CA PHE A 74 -3.32 14.61 -2.57
C PHE A 74 -3.25 13.55 -3.65
N ILE A 75 -2.37 12.58 -3.45
CA ILE A 75 -2.25 11.35 -4.25
C ILE A 75 -2.67 10.20 -3.34
N VAL A 76 -3.51 9.30 -3.86
CA VAL A 76 -3.82 8.02 -3.19
C VAL A 76 -3.53 6.89 -4.15
N GLU A 77 -2.75 5.91 -3.69
CA GLU A 77 -2.32 4.73 -4.45
C GLU A 77 -2.71 3.46 -3.69
N MET A 78 -3.19 2.44 -4.42
CA MET A 78 -3.42 1.10 -3.89
C MET A 78 -2.47 0.12 -4.56
N GLN A 79 -1.48 -0.37 -3.82
CA GLN A 79 -0.43 -1.24 -4.33
C GLN A 79 -0.60 -2.68 -3.82
N MET A 80 -0.87 -3.61 -4.74
CA MET A 80 -1.13 -5.02 -4.41
C MET A 80 0.13 -5.85 -4.15
N CYS A 81 1.30 -5.37 -4.60
CA CYS A 81 2.58 -6.05 -4.45
C CYS A 81 3.66 -5.04 -4.12
N TRP A 82 4.58 -5.39 -3.23
CA TRP A 82 5.77 -4.59 -3.02
C TRP A 82 6.81 -4.84 -4.11
N THR A 83 7.38 -3.75 -4.64
CA THR A 83 8.55 -3.77 -5.53
C THR A 83 9.62 -2.85 -4.96
N ALA A 84 10.89 -3.17 -5.20
CA ALA A 84 12.01 -2.40 -4.63
C ALA A 84 12.00 -0.91 -5.03
N ASP A 85 11.45 -0.60 -6.21
CA ASP A 85 11.35 0.75 -6.77
C ASP A 85 10.08 1.51 -6.35
N PHE A 86 9.22 0.92 -5.51
CA PHE A 86 7.93 1.56 -5.19
C PHE A 86 8.10 2.85 -4.38
N LYS A 87 9.04 2.89 -3.43
CA LYS A 87 9.33 4.14 -2.68
C LYS A 87 9.81 5.25 -3.62
N ASP A 88 10.70 4.92 -4.56
CA ASP A 88 11.22 5.86 -5.55
C ASP A 88 10.10 6.35 -6.48
N ARG A 89 9.18 5.47 -6.86
CA ARG A 89 8.01 5.81 -7.68
C ARG A 89 7.05 6.75 -6.94
N ALA A 90 6.77 6.49 -5.66
CA ALA A 90 5.92 7.36 -4.84
C ALA A 90 6.56 8.77 -4.68
N LEU A 91 7.88 8.83 -4.43
CA LEU A 91 8.62 10.09 -4.38
C LEU A 91 8.60 10.80 -5.73
N PHE A 92 8.85 10.09 -6.83
CA PHE A 92 8.82 10.64 -8.20
C PHE A 92 7.45 11.24 -8.54
N ASN A 93 6.36 10.52 -8.25
CA ASN A 93 4.99 10.99 -8.48
C ASN A 93 4.69 12.24 -7.66
N SER A 94 5.09 12.27 -6.39
CA SER A 94 4.93 13.43 -5.50
C SER A 94 5.75 14.64 -5.99
N ALA A 95 7.00 14.43 -6.39
CA ALA A 95 7.87 15.49 -6.89
C ALA A 95 7.32 16.09 -8.20
N LYS A 96 6.79 15.26 -9.10
CA LYS A 96 6.17 15.71 -10.34
C LYS A 96 4.94 16.60 -10.05
N VAL A 97 4.07 16.18 -9.11
CA VAL A 97 2.93 16.99 -8.67
C VAL A 97 3.38 18.30 -8.03
N TYR A 98 4.48 18.28 -7.28
CA TYR A 98 5.02 19.49 -6.62
C TYR A 98 5.56 20.49 -7.64
N VAL A 99 6.36 20.04 -8.60
CA VAL A 99 6.93 20.90 -9.67
C VAL A 99 5.85 21.44 -10.60
N ASP A 100 4.82 20.63 -10.90
CA ASP A 100 3.71 21.02 -11.79
C ASP A 100 2.78 22.09 -11.20
N GLN A 101 3.02 22.55 -9.97
CA GLN A 101 2.20 23.61 -9.35
C GLN A 101 2.52 25.00 -9.89
N LEU A 102 3.74 25.22 -10.40
CA LEU A 102 4.19 26.54 -10.86
C LEU A 102 4.38 26.57 -12.37
N GLU A 103 3.96 27.67 -12.97
CA GLU A 103 4.33 28.07 -14.33
C GLU A 103 5.66 28.84 -14.33
N HIS A 104 6.16 29.15 -15.54
CA HIS A 104 7.41 29.90 -15.70
C HIS A 104 7.26 31.30 -15.08
N ALA A 105 8.23 31.70 -14.26
CA ALA A 105 8.30 33.00 -13.57
C ALA A 105 7.29 33.24 -12.43
N GLU A 106 6.57 32.19 -11.97
CA GLU A 106 5.74 32.30 -10.75
C GLU A 106 6.58 32.21 -9.47
N ASP A 107 6.06 32.80 -8.39
CA ASP A 107 6.73 32.85 -7.08
C ASP A 107 6.66 31.50 -6.36
N PHE A 108 7.78 31.05 -5.80
CA PHE A 108 7.86 29.80 -5.01
C PHE A 108 6.98 29.81 -3.75
N SER A 109 6.55 30.96 -3.26
CA SER A 109 5.59 31.09 -2.14
C SER A 109 4.21 30.52 -2.44
N LEU A 110 3.89 30.31 -3.72
CA LEU A 110 2.64 29.69 -4.17
C LEU A 110 2.64 28.16 -4.03
N LEU A 111 3.81 27.54 -3.84
CA LEU A 111 3.90 26.09 -3.65
C LEU A 111 3.13 25.64 -2.41
N ARG A 112 2.40 24.56 -2.54
CA ARG A 112 1.67 23.91 -1.46
C ARG A 112 2.19 22.48 -1.25
N PRO A 113 2.12 21.96 -0.03
CA PRO A 113 2.53 20.59 0.25
C PRO A 113 1.79 19.57 -0.61
N VAL A 114 2.49 18.49 -0.97
CA VAL A 114 1.94 17.30 -1.62
C VAL A 114 1.86 16.18 -0.59
N TYR A 115 0.69 15.61 -0.43
CA TYR A 115 0.43 14.45 0.42
C TYR A 115 0.24 13.22 -0.45
N SER A 116 1.02 12.17 -0.22
CA SER A 116 0.90 10.89 -0.91
C SER A 116 0.57 9.79 0.10
N LEU A 117 -0.63 9.22 0.01
CA LEU A 117 -1.07 8.07 0.78
C LEU A 117 -0.94 6.81 -0.07
N ASN A 118 -0.06 5.91 0.32
CA ASN A 118 0.22 4.67 -0.39
C ASN A 118 -0.24 3.48 0.47
N LEU A 119 -1.36 2.87 0.10
CA LEU A 119 -1.91 1.68 0.73
C LEU A 119 -1.27 0.45 0.09
N VAL A 120 -0.60 -0.39 0.87
CA VAL A 120 0.22 -1.51 0.36
C VAL A 120 -0.29 -2.84 0.91
N ASP A 121 -0.74 -3.74 0.03
CA ASP A 121 -1.16 -5.12 0.39
C ASP A 121 0.05 -6.08 0.44
N ALA A 122 1.13 -5.62 1.07
CA ALA A 122 2.35 -6.39 1.30
C ALA A 122 3.11 -5.86 2.51
N VAL A 123 3.96 -6.72 3.13
CA VAL A 123 4.91 -6.32 4.18
C VAL A 123 6.26 -6.02 3.54
N PHE A 124 6.77 -4.80 3.72
CA PHE A 124 8.07 -4.38 3.18
C PHE A 124 9.08 -3.96 4.26
N GLU A 125 8.64 -3.45 5.42
CA GLU A 125 9.50 -3.18 6.58
C GLU A 125 9.37 -4.33 7.59
N LYS A 126 10.08 -5.45 7.34
CA LYS A 126 9.90 -6.68 8.12
C LYS A 126 10.30 -6.53 9.60
N ASP A 127 11.30 -5.69 9.87
CA ASP A 127 11.89 -5.50 11.20
C ASP A 127 11.21 -4.36 11.99
N VAL A 128 10.23 -3.68 11.40
CA VAL A 128 9.49 -2.57 12.02
C VAL A 128 8.08 -3.04 12.32
N PRO A 129 7.60 -2.98 13.59
CA PRO A 129 6.28 -3.47 13.97
C PRO A 129 5.14 -2.55 13.55
N GLU A 130 5.41 -1.26 13.33
CA GLU A 130 4.46 -0.26 12.88
C GLU A 130 3.96 -0.61 11.47
N PHE A 131 2.70 -0.30 11.21
CA PHE A 131 2.08 -0.51 9.92
C PHE A 131 1.87 0.80 9.12
N ILE A 132 2.06 1.97 9.75
CA ILE A 132 2.04 3.29 9.10
C ILE A 132 3.44 3.91 9.19
N HIS A 133 3.97 4.31 8.03
CA HIS A 133 5.28 4.91 7.90
C HIS A 133 5.15 6.30 7.29
N HIS A 134 5.64 7.32 8.01
CA HIS A 134 5.63 8.71 7.58
C HIS A 134 7.02 9.16 7.14
N TYR A 135 7.13 9.64 5.91
CA TYR A 135 8.37 10.19 5.34
C TYR A 135 8.20 11.68 5.09
N LYS A 136 9.18 12.47 5.55
CA LYS A 136 9.26 13.92 5.40
C LYS A 136 10.68 14.34 5.05
N VAL A 137 10.84 15.54 4.50
CA VAL A 137 12.16 16.14 4.30
C VAL A 137 12.55 16.88 5.56
N VAL A 138 13.61 16.44 6.22
CA VAL A 138 14.07 16.97 7.51
C VAL A 138 15.55 17.32 7.45
N HIS A 139 15.99 18.22 8.34
CA HIS A 139 17.41 18.46 8.56
C HIS A 139 18.04 17.22 9.23
N GLU A 140 19.11 16.68 8.66
CA GLU A 140 19.73 15.42 9.09
C GLU A 140 20.04 15.37 10.59
N LYS A 141 20.60 16.46 11.14
CA LYS A 141 20.97 16.55 12.56
C LYS A 141 19.86 17.06 13.47
N TYR A 142 18.95 17.88 12.93
CA TYR A 142 17.85 18.51 13.68
C TYR A 142 16.53 18.13 13.02
N THR A 143 16.03 16.95 13.36
CA THR A 143 14.87 16.32 12.70
C THR A 143 13.52 16.99 12.98
N ASP A 144 13.51 17.95 13.93
CA ASP A 144 12.40 18.87 14.18
C ASP A 144 12.30 20.00 13.15
N ARG A 145 13.36 20.23 12.34
CA ARG A 145 13.39 21.24 11.27
C ARG A 145 12.98 20.60 9.95
N LEU A 146 11.82 21.00 9.45
CA LEU A 146 11.19 20.43 8.26
C LEU A 146 11.27 21.38 7.06
N ILE A 147 11.26 20.80 5.86
CA ILE A 147 10.86 21.46 4.62
C ILE A 147 9.49 20.91 4.26
N GLU A 148 8.46 21.76 4.38
CA GLU A 148 7.05 21.39 4.22
C GLU A 148 6.67 21.25 2.73
N GLY A 149 7.32 20.33 2.01
CA GLY A 149 7.04 20.11 0.59
C GLY A 149 6.37 18.76 0.33
N PHE A 150 6.76 17.75 1.09
CA PHE A 150 6.32 16.36 0.87
C PHE A 150 5.92 15.67 2.17
N HIS A 151 4.76 15.03 2.14
CA HIS A 151 4.29 14.10 3.16
C HIS A 151 3.96 12.78 2.46
N ILE A 152 4.87 11.81 2.53
CA ILE A 152 4.68 10.50 1.90
C ILE A 152 4.38 9.49 3.00
N VAL A 153 3.20 8.88 2.94
CA VAL A 153 2.71 7.92 3.92
C VAL A 153 2.54 6.57 3.25
N PHE A 154 3.12 5.53 3.84
CA PHE A 154 2.88 4.14 3.44
C PHE A 154 2.14 3.42 4.56
N VAL A 155 1.13 2.62 4.17
CA VAL A 155 0.34 1.79 5.09
C VAL A 155 0.48 0.34 4.68
N GLU A 156 1.12 -0.48 5.50
CA GLU A 156 1.24 -1.93 5.30
C GLU A 156 -0.02 -2.63 5.79
N LEU A 157 -1.02 -2.79 4.91
CA LEU A 157 -2.32 -3.38 5.26
C LEU A 157 -2.23 -4.74 5.97
N PRO A 158 -1.31 -5.68 5.61
CA PRO A 158 -1.22 -6.97 6.30
C PRO A 158 -0.73 -6.90 7.75
N LYS A 159 -0.09 -5.80 8.18
CA LYS A 159 0.33 -5.60 9.58
C LYS A 159 -0.76 -4.99 10.45
N PHE A 160 -1.78 -4.40 9.85
CA PHE A 160 -2.85 -3.76 10.59
C PHE A 160 -3.63 -4.76 11.45
N LYS A 161 -3.86 -4.39 12.72
CA LYS A 161 -4.73 -5.10 13.66
C LYS A 161 -5.72 -4.10 14.26
N PRO A 162 -7.03 -4.41 14.28
CA PRO A 162 -8.06 -3.47 14.74
C PRO A 162 -7.80 -2.83 16.11
N GLN A 163 -7.13 -3.57 17.01
CA GLN A 163 -6.81 -3.12 18.38
C GLN A 163 -5.64 -2.12 18.44
N SER A 164 -4.91 -1.93 17.35
CA SER A 164 -3.70 -1.10 17.34
C SER A 164 -3.98 0.41 17.29
N ILE A 165 -5.23 0.85 17.08
CA ILE A 165 -5.62 2.27 17.04
C ILE A 165 -6.93 2.48 17.81
N ALA A 166 -6.88 2.49 19.14
CA ALA A 166 -8.07 2.72 19.96
C ALA A 166 -8.70 4.13 19.83
N GLU A 167 -7.90 5.14 19.44
CA GLU A 167 -8.32 6.56 19.44
C GLU A 167 -8.80 7.09 18.08
N ARG A 168 -8.56 6.36 16.96
CA ARG A 168 -8.91 6.82 15.61
C ARG A 168 -9.95 5.92 14.96
N ARG A 169 -11.19 5.98 15.45
CA ARG A 169 -12.29 5.10 15.00
C ARG A 169 -12.41 5.06 13.46
N MET A 170 -12.38 6.20 12.75
CA MET A 170 -12.51 6.23 11.29
C MET A 170 -11.33 5.57 10.57
N ALA A 171 -10.09 5.74 11.05
CA ALA A 171 -8.93 5.04 10.49
C ALA A 171 -9.09 3.51 10.62
N VAL A 172 -9.53 3.04 11.79
CA VAL A 172 -9.82 1.61 12.00
C VAL A 172 -10.89 1.12 11.05
N LEU A 173 -11.99 1.85 10.90
CA LEU A 173 -13.10 1.44 10.01
C LEU A 173 -12.65 1.38 8.54
N TRP A 174 -11.89 2.37 8.05
CA TRP A 174 -11.34 2.35 6.70
C TRP A 174 -10.37 1.19 6.47
N LEU A 175 -9.47 0.94 7.42
CA LEU A 175 -8.51 -0.15 7.29
C LEU A 175 -9.19 -1.51 7.37
N ARG A 176 -10.21 -1.68 8.23
CA ARG A 176 -11.05 -2.88 8.28
C ARG A 176 -11.84 -3.07 6.98
N PHE A 177 -12.44 -1.99 6.44
CA PHE A 177 -13.12 -2.04 5.15
C PHE A 177 -12.19 -2.58 4.05
N LEU A 178 -10.93 -2.09 3.99
CA LEU A 178 -9.94 -2.53 3.00
C LEU A 178 -9.41 -3.95 3.24
N THR A 179 -9.40 -4.45 4.47
CA THR A 179 -8.78 -5.74 4.81
C THR A 179 -9.77 -6.87 5.05
N GLU A 180 -10.99 -6.58 5.48
CA GLU A 180 -11.98 -7.58 5.85
C GLU A 180 -13.00 -7.88 4.73
N ILE A 181 -13.26 -6.92 3.82
CA ILE A 181 -14.21 -7.14 2.72
C ILE A 181 -13.50 -7.77 1.52
N ASN A 182 -14.08 -8.86 1.00
CA ASN A 182 -13.61 -9.57 -0.18
C ASN A 182 -14.72 -10.48 -0.74
N LYS A 183 -14.44 -11.23 -1.82
CA LYS A 183 -15.42 -12.15 -2.45
C LYS A 183 -16.00 -13.24 -1.53
N THR A 184 -15.37 -13.54 -0.41
CA THR A 184 -15.84 -14.55 0.56
C THR A 184 -16.66 -13.94 1.69
N THR A 185 -16.81 -12.61 1.72
CA THR A 185 -17.58 -11.91 2.75
C THR A 185 -19.07 -12.18 2.54
N GLU A 186 -19.69 -12.87 3.49
CA GLU A 186 -21.12 -13.16 3.50
C GLU A 186 -21.93 -12.10 4.24
N ARG A 187 -21.33 -11.52 5.28
CA ARG A 187 -21.93 -10.49 6.11
C ARG A 187 -20.87 -9.44 6.49
N VAL A 188 -21.19 -8.17 6.30
CA VAL A 188 -20.36 -7.07 6.80
C VAL A 188 -20.62 -6.83 8.28
N PRO A 189 -19.62 -6.38 9.06
CA PRO A 189 -19.80 -5.99 10.46
C PRO A 189 -20.89 -4.92 10.62
N ASP A 190 -21.76 -5.06 11.62
CA ASP A 190 -22.83 -4.10 11.87
C ASP A 190 -22.28 -2.68 12.14
N GLU A 191 -21.11 -2.58 12.74
CA GLU A 191 -20.36 -1.34 12.98
C GLU A 191 -20.07 -0.53 11.69
N PHE A 192 -19.92 -1.20 10.53
CA PHE A 192 -19.72 -0.52 9.24
C PHE A 192 -20.97 0.26 8.80
N MET A 193 -22.14 -0.17 9.25
CA MET A 193 -23.41 0.47 8.93
C MET A 193 -23.72 1.68 9.84
N GLU A 194 -22.96 1.86 10.93
CA GLU A 194 -23.09 3.01 11.83
C GLU A 194 -22.41 4.28 11.28
N SER A 195 -21.41 4.14 10.40
CA SER A 195 -20.77 5.27 9.72
C SER A 195 -21.39 5.48 8.34
N SER A 196 -21.78 6.71 8.03
CA SER A 196 -22.35 7.09 6.73
C SER A 196 -21.39 6.80 5.58
N GLU A 197 -20.09 7.12 5.78
CA GLU A 197 -19.04 6.94 4.77
C GLU A 197 -18.75 5.46 4.52
N ILE A 198 -18.57 4.69 5.58
CA ILE A 198 -18.29 3.25 5.45
C ILE A 198 -19.51 2.51 4.89
N SER A 199 -20.71 2.83 5.35
CA SER A 199 -21.95 2.26 4.82
C SER A 199 -22.12 2.56 3.32
N GLN A 200 -21.79 3.78 2.89
CA GLN A 200 -21.77 4.14 1.47
C GLN A 200 -20.72 3.32 0.71
N ALA A 201 -19.51 3.22 1.22
CA ALA A 201 -18.42 2.47 0.60
C ALA A 201 -18.77 0.97 0.46
N VAL A 202 -19.38 0.36 1.48
CA VAL A 202 -19.85 -1.03 1.44
C VAL A 202 -20.84 -1.25 0.29
N LYS A 203 -21.81 -0.36 0.11
CA LYS A 203 -22.78 -0.46 -1.00
C LYS A 203 -22.13 -0.35 -2.37
N LEU A 204 -21.07 0.46 -2.48
CA LEU A 204 -20.34 0.65 -3.74
C LEU A 204 -19.53 -0.59 -4.14
N VAL A 205 -19.18 -1.48 -3.21
CA VAL A 205 -18.48 -2.73 -3.50
C VAL A 205 -19.39 -3.95 -3.57
N GLU A 206 -20.70 -3.79 -3.50
CA GLU A 206 -21.64 -4.89 -3.78
C GLU A 206 -21.55 -5.32 -5.25
N GLU A 207 -21.43 -6.63 -5.52
CA GLU A 207 -21.30 -7.19 -6.87
C GLU A 207 -22.44 -6.76 -7.79
N SER A 208 -23.65 -6.62 -7.23
CA SER A 208 -24.84 -6.16 -7.94
C SER A 208 -24.75 -4.74 -8.52
N ALA A 209 -23.80 -3.95 -8.07
CA ALA A 209 -23.55 -2.59 -8.55
C ALA A 209 -22.67 -2.54 -9.82
N TYR A 210 -22.29 -3.70 -10.38
CA TYR A 210 -21.34 -3.81 -11.50
C TYR A 210 -21.94 -4.53 -12.70
N THR A 211 -21.57 -4.09 -13.90
CA THR A 211 -21.91 -4.80 -15.13
C THR A 211 -21.10 -6.07 -15.30
N ARG A 212 -21.54 -6.97 -16.17
CA ARG A 212 -20.83 -8.21 -16.49
C ARG A 212 -19.43 -7.94 -17.04
N GLU A 213 -19.26 -6.92 -17.85
CA GLU A 213 -17.96 -6.53 -18.41
C GLU A 213 -17.00 -6.04 -17.31
N GLN A 214 -17.52 -5.23 -16.37
CA GLN A 214 -16.73 -4.77 -15.23
C GLN A 214 -16.28 -5.95 -14.34
N LEU A 215 -17.17 -6.94 -14.12
CA LEU A 215 -16.81 -8.15 -13.35
C LEU A 215 -15.75 -9.00 -14.07
N MET A 216 -15.80 -9.08 -15.40
CA MET A 216 -14.72 -9.74 -16.16
C MET A 216 -13.39 -9.00 -16.02
N GLY A 217 -13.40 -7.68 -16.09
CA GLY A 217 -12.19 -6.85 -15.84
C GLY A 217 -11.64 -7.04 -14.43
N TYR A 218 -12.52 -7.13 -13.43
CA TYR A 218 -12.16 -7.42 -12.05
C TYR A 218 -11.47 -8.80 -11.89
N ASP A 219 -11.98 -9.83 -12.56
CA ASP A 219 -11.35 -11.16 -12.52
C ASP A 219 -9.97 -11.17 -13.19
N LEU A 220 -9.83 -10.50 -14.34
CA LEU A 220 -8.53 -10.34 -15.01
C LEU A 220 -7.51 -9.57 -14.15
N PHE A 221 -7.95 -8.56 -13.40
CA PHE A 221 -7.09 -7.86 -12.44
C PHE A 221 -6.53 -8.84 -11.39
N TRP A 222 -7.37 -9.70 -10.79
CA TRP A 222 -6.91 -10.66 -9.79
C TRP A 222 -6.01 -11.74 -10.37
N ASP A 223 -6.21 -12.14 -11.63
CA ASP A 223 -5.28 -13.03 -12.33
C ASP A 223 -3.91 -12.38 -12.48
N ALA A 224 -3.86 -11.11 -12.89
CA ALA A 224 -2.62 -10.35 -13.00
C ALA A 224 -1.92 -10.18 -11.63
N VAL A 225 -2.67 -9.88 -10.56
CA VAL A 225 -2.14 -9.78 -9.19
C VAL A 225 -1.55 -11.12 -8.73
N ARG A 226 -2.21 -12.26 -9.00
CA ARG A 226 -1.67 -13.59 -8.65
C ARG A 226 -0.34 -13.86 -9.36
N VAL A 227 -0.25 -13.55 -10.64
CA VAL A 227 1.00 -13.68 -11.41
C VAL A 227 2.07 -12.79 -10.82
N ALA A 228 1.78 -11.51 -10.57
CA ALA A 228 2.73 -10.55 -10.00
C ALA A 228 3.25 -10.99 -8.62
N LYS A 229 2.36 -11.43 -7.72
CA LYS A 229 2.75 -11.97 -6.38
C LYS A 229 3.62 -13.23 -6.51
N THR A 230 3.35 -14.08 -7.49
CA THR A 230 4.15 -15.27 -7.77
C THR A 230 5.56 -14.90 -8.22
N LEU A 231 5.67 -13.96 -9.16
CA LEU A 231 6.97 -13.48 -9.67
C LEU A 231 7.76 -12.74 -8.59
N ALA A 232 7.12 -11.89 -7.78
CA ALA A 232 7.77 -11.16 -6.70
C ALA A 232 8.34 -12.09 -5.62
N SER A 233 7.69 -13.24 -5.35
CA SER A 233 8.17 -14.23 -4.37
C SER A 233 9.17 -15.26 -4.94
N ALA A 234 9.37 -15.31 -6.26
CA ALA A 234 10.24 -16.29 -6.91
C ALA A 234 11.73 -16.17 -6.50
N PRO A 235 12.34 -14.96 -6.41
CA PRO A 235 13.73 -14.83 -5.97
C PRO A 235 13.94 -15.31 -4.53
N GLU A 236 13.04 -15.00 -3.62
CA GLU A 236 13.12 -15.42 -2.22
C GLU A 236 12.97 -16.94 -2.06
N ARG A 237 12.05 -17.55 -2.84
CA ARG A 237 11.90 -19.02 -2.86
C ARG A 237 13.12 -19.71 -3.43
N SER A 238 13.67 -19.20 -4.54
CA SER A 238 14.88 -19.73 -5.16
C SER A 238 16.09 -19.62 -4.21
N TYR A 239 16.26 -18.47 -3.55
CA TYR A 239 17.30 -18.26 -2.55
C TYR A 239 17.17 -19.23 -1.36
N LYS A 240 15.95 -19.38 -0.80
CA LYS A 240 15.71 -20.33 0.31
C LYS A 240 15.96 -21.77 -0.10
N ALA A 241 15.56 -22.15 -1.33
CA ALA A 241 15.82 -23.49 -1.87
C ALA A 241 17.32 -23.75 -2.03
N GLY A 242 18.06 -22.81 -2.63
CA GLY A 242 19.52 -22.90 -2.79
C GLY A 242 20.26 -22.94 -1.46
N LEU A 243 19.83 -22.13 -0.48
CA LEU A 243 20.40 -22.15 0.87
C LEU A 243 20.16 -23.50 1.55
N LYS A 244 18.96 -24.08 1.43
CA LYS A 244 18.64 -25.40 1.98
C LYS A 244 19.49 -26.50 1.31
N GLU A 245 19.60 -26.46 -0.02
CA GLU A 245 20.40 -27.41 -0.76
C GLU A 245 21.89 -27.34 -0.39
N GLY A 246 22.45 -26.14 -0.27
CA GLY A 246 23.83 -25.93 0.19
C GLY A 246 24.08 -26.46 1.61
N LYS A 247 23.11 -26.27 2.53
CA LYS A 247 23.16 -26.85 3.87
C LYS A 247 23.16 -28.39 3.84
N LEU A 248 22.29 -28.98 3.02
CA LEU A 248 22.21 -30.44 2.85
C LEU A 248 23.49 -31.00 2.24
N GLU A 249 24.07 -30.34 1.25
CA GLU A 249 25.37 -30.78 0.66
C GLU A 249 26.51 -30.72 1.69
N THR A 250 26.55 -29.63 2.47
CA THR A 250 27.52 -29.49 3.57
C THR A 250 27.36 -30.62 4.60
N ALA A 251 26.13 -30.88 5.03
CA ALA A 251 25.81 -31.95 5.97
C ALA A 251 26.23 -33.34 5.45
N ARG A 252 26.00 -33.66 4.16
CA ARG A 252 26.49 -34.90 3.53
C ARG A 252 28.01 -35.04 3.58
N LYS A 253 28.73 -33.95 3.26
CA LYS A 253 30.20 -33.93 3.31
C LYS A 253 30.73 -34.16 4.72
N MET A 254 30.09 -33.55 5.74
CA MET A 254 30.44 -33.71 7.13
C MET A 254 30.17 -35.15 7.63
N LYS A 255 28.98 -35.70 7.28
CA LYS A 255 28.60 -37.07 7.60
C LYS A 255 29.61 -38.08 6.99
N GLY A 256 30.00 -37.85 5.72
CA GLY A 256 31.06 -38.65 5.05
C GLY A 256 32.46 -38.55 5.68
N LYS A 257 32.71 -37.49 6.46
CA LYS A 257 33.97 -37.32 7.25
C LYS A 257 33.86 -37.84 8.70
N GLY A 258 32.73 -38.43 9.08
CA GLY A 258 32.54 -39.04 10.39
C GLY A 258 32.08 -38.10 11.51
N PHE A 259 31.59 -36.90 11.19
CA PHE A 259 30.98 -36.00 12.18
C PHE A 259 29.67 -36.61 12.71
N SER A 260 29.38 -36.38 13.99
CA SER A 260 28.09 -36.80 14.56
C SER A 260 26.93 -36.02 14.03
N ALA A 261 25.73 -36.62 14.03
CA ALA A 261 24.50 -35.91 13.61
C ALA A 261 24.24 -34.67 14.47
N ALA A 262 24.61 -34.68 15.75
CA ALA A 262 24.47 -33.53 16.64
C ALA A 262 25.42 -32.38 16.25
N ASP A 263 26.70 -32.67 15.96
CA ASP A 263 27.65 -31.66 15.50
C ASP A 263 27.24 -31.04 14.15
N ILE A 264 26.73 -31.88 13.23
CA ILE A 264 26.25 -31.43 11.94
C ILE A 264 25.03 -30.53 12.12
N ALA A 265 24.08 -30.85 13.01
CA ALA A 265 22.91 -30.04 13.31
C ALA A 265 23.29 -28.67 13.87
N ASP A 266 24.22 -28.62 14.80
CA ASP A 266 24.73 -27.38 15.41
C ASP A 266 25.37 -26.44 14.35
N LEU A 267 26.17 -26.99 13.45
CA LEU A 267 26.91 -26.23 12.44
C LEU A 267 26.05 -25.81 11.24
N THR A 268 25.05 -26.63 10.86
CA THR A 268 24.22 -26.36 9.65
C THR A 268 22.85 -25.76 9.96
N GLY A 269 22.38 -25.93 11.21
CA GLY A 269 21.03 -25.59 11.64
C GLY A 269 19.94 -26.44 10.97
N LEU A 270 20.30 -27.66 10.49
CA LEU A 270 19.36 -28.69 10.03
C LEU A 270 18.89 -29.53 11.22
N ALA A 271 17.66 -30.05 11.11
CA ALA A 271 17.14 -30.96 12.12
C ALA A 271 17.95 -32.32 12.09
N VAL A 272 18.16 -32.91 13.27
CA VAL A 272 18.88 -34.19 13.39
C VAL A 272 18.20 -35.25 12.52
N ASP A 273 16.87 -35.33 12.51
CA ASP A 273 16.09 -36.28 11.68
C ASP A 273 16.32 -36.11 10.16
N GLU A 274 16.60 -34.88 9.69
CA GLU A 274 16.97 -34.60 8.29
C GLU A 274 18.39 -35.10 8.00
N ILE A 275 19.30 -34.94 8.96
CA ILE A 275 20.71 -35.35 8.83
C ILE A 275 20.81 -36.89 8.85
N GLU A 276 20.04 -37.57 9.67
CA GLU A 276 20.03 -39.04 9.73
C GLU A 276 19.60 -39.68 8.42
N LYS A 277 18.73 -39.02 7.67
CA LYS A 277 18.20 -39.47 6.34
C LYS A 277 19.14 -39.16 5.17
N LEU A 278 20.23 -38.43 5.38
CA LEU A 278 21.24 -38.14 4.37
C LEU A 278 22.23 -39.31 4.22
#